data_682305f6f35cef4d2a0a04d60ae78ed5
#
_entry.id   682305f6f35cef4d2a0a04d60ae78ed5
#
_cell.length_a   1.000
_cell.length_b   1.000
_cell.length_c   1.000
_cell.angle_alpha   90.00
_cell.angle_beta   90.00
_cell.angle_gamma   90.00
#
_symmetry.space_group_name_H-M   'P 1'
#
loop_
_entity.id
_entity.type
_entity.pdbx_description
1 polymer ?
#
loop_
_entity_poly.entity_id
_entity_poly.type
_entity_poly.pdbx_seq_one_letter_code
_entity_poly.pdbx_strand_id
1 'polypeptide(L)'
;TLVMTLQNGAGNDRKIEQYVVKKNIIIGTSKHNSVNNGNGHVRHSGTGATTIGSNLKENSNLQIISNLLEESGFAVEISDDIQRIIWSKLFVNLSINTFTAITRSPIRSMIDNHYAWDFAEKMICEAVDVAEADGTHFSYMEVLNMVHHVCEDAGKGYSSMSQDVMNCRKTEIDAINGAIVEQAKLYNVAAPYNRLIVDLIHAIEESYKYQK
;
A
#
# COMPACT_ATOMS: atom_id res chain seq x y z
N THR A 1 23.11 13.79 -1.67
CA THR A 1 21.76 13.92 -1.10
C THR A 1 21.21 12.53 -0.83
N LEU A 2 20.65 12.27 0.37
CA LEU A 2 19.85 11.10 0.67
C LEU A 2 18.41 11.36 0.24
N VAL A 3 17.75 10.34 -0.27
CA VAL A 3 16.34 10.37 -0.64
C VAL A 3 15.62 9.24 0.08
N MET A 4 14.58 9.59 0.81
CA MET A 4 13.72 8.61 1.50
C MET A 4 12.32 8.68 0.92
N THR A 5 11.70 7.50 0.69
CA THR A 5 10.28 7.41 0.33
C THR A 5 9.52 6.54 1.32
N LEU A 6 8.39 7.06 1.80
CA LEU A 6 7.41 6.36 2.64
C LEU A 6 6.07 6.19 1.90
N GLN A 7 6.07 6.39 0.59
CA GLN A 7 4.87 6.30 -0.25
C GLN A 7 4.33 4.86 -0.27
N ASN A 8 3.02 4.74 -0.34
CA ASN A 8 2.36 3.46 -0.55
C ASN A 8 2.70 2.88 -1.95
N GLY A 9 2.60 1.56 -2.07
CA GLY A 9 2.84 0.85 -3.32
C GLY A 9 4.26 0.30 -3.46
N ALA A 10 4.46 -0.58 -4.44
CA ALA A 10 5.75 -1.18 -4.78
C ALA A 10 6.43 -0.44 -5.95
N GLY A 11 7.76 -0.60 -6.09
CA GLY A 11 8.52 -0.08 -7.22
C GLY A 11 8.85 1.41 -7.17
N ASN A 12 8.54 2.12 -6.09
CA ASN A 12 8.93 3.54 -5.92
C ASN A 12 10.46 3.71 -5.86
N ASP A 13 11.15 2.77 -5.26
CA ASP A 13 12.62 2.69 -5.21
C ASP A 13 13.22 2.65 -6.61
N ARG A 14 12.69 1.83 -7.52
CA ARG A 14 13.15 1.70 -8.91
C ARG A 14 12.93 2.99 -9.71
N LYS A 15 11.82 3.69 -9.45
CA LYS A 15 11.57 5.01 -10.07
C LYS A 15 12.61 6.03 -9.61
N ILE A 16 12.99 6.01 -8.32
CA ILE A 16 14.01 6.88 -7.74
C ILE A 16 15.42 6.49 -8.23
N GLU A 17 15.72 5.21 -8.40
CA GLU A 17 17.00 4.70 -8.90
C GLU A 17 17.39 5.25 -10.27
N GLN A 18 16.45 5.73 -11.08
CA GLN A 18 16.71 6.38 -12.35
C GLN A 18 17.44 7.73 -12.19
N TYR A 19 17.38 8.33 -11.01
CA TYR A 19 17.90 9.68 -10.72
C TYR A 19 18.88 9.71 -9.55
N VAL A 20 18.86 8.70 -8.69
CA VAL A 20 19.61 8.66 -7.43
C VAL A 20 20.34 7.32 -7.30
N VAL A 21 21.61 7.34 -6.93
CA VAL A 21 22.38 6.11 -6.71
C VAL A 21 21.81 5.30 -5.55
N LYS A 22 21.75 3.97 -5.69
CA LYS A 22 21.11 3.04 -4.72
C LYS A 22 21.50 3.27 -3.26
N LYS A 23 22.78 3.53 -2.98
CA LYS A 23 23.24 3.75 -1.60
C LYS A 23 22.65 4.97 -0.91
N ASN A 24 22.08 5.88 -1.68
CA ASN A 24 21.44 7.10 -1.17
C ASN A 24 19.92 6.98 -1.09
N ILE A 25 19.35 5.80 -1.40
CA ILE A 25 17.92 5.57 -1.36
C ILE A 25 17.58 4.79 -0.10
N ILE A 26 16.65 5.33 0.65
CA ILE A 26 16.01 4.69 1.80
C ILE A 26 14.54 4.55 1.48
N ILE A 27 14.02 3.37 1.68
CA ILE A 27 12.62 3.04 1.46
C ILE A 27 11.99 2.63 2.78
N GLY A 28 10.70 2.81 2.89
CA GLY A 28 10.00 2.41 4.10
C GLY A 28 8.50 2.57 4.00
N THR A 29 7.87 2.29 5.10
CA THR A 29 6.43 2.45 5.26
C THR A 29 6.13 2.96 6.66
N SER A 30 5.01 3.67 6.81
CA SER A 30 4.56 4.17 8.09
C SER A 30 3.17 3.65 8.41
N LYS A 31 2.92 3.35 9.69
CA LYS A 31 1.60 3.02 10.25
C LYS A 31 0.92 4.23 10.90
N HIS A 32 1.47 5.43 10.70
CA HIS A 32 0.80 6.66 11.11
C HIS A 32 -0.40 6.95 10.20
N ASN A 33 -1.50 7.35 10.81
CA ASN A 33 -2.71 7.76 10.09
C ASN A 33 -2.98 9.24 10.32
N SER A 34 -3.34 9.94 9.25
CA SER A 34 -3.72 11.34 9.32
C SER A 34 -4.95 11.62 8.45
N VAL A 35 -5.74 12.58 8.88
CA VAL A 35 -6.93 13.04 8.17
C VAL A 35 -6.75 14.51 7.84
N ASN A 36 -6.84 14.87 6.57
CA ASN A 36 -6.88 16.25 6.11
C ASN A 36 -8.32 16.78 6.25
N ASN A 37 -8.52 17.67 7.20
CA ASN A 37 -9.82 18.31 7.46
C ASN A 37 -10.07 19.56 6.59
N GLY A 38 -9.19 19.84 5.63
CA GLY A 38 -9.24 21.02 4.76
C GLY A 38 -8.56 22.25 5.36
N ASN A 39 -8.34 23.26 4.53
CA ASN A 39 -7.75 24.56 4.93
C ASN A 39 -6.42 24.47 5.69
N GLY A 40 -5.58 23.47 5.38
CA GLY A 40 -4.30 23.22 6.06
C GLY A 40 -4.40 22.54 7.43
N HIS A 41 -5.59 22.17 7.87
CA HIS A 41 -5.80 21.44 9.11
C HIS A 41 -5.61 19.94 8.92
N VAL A 42 -4.57 19.35 9.51
CA VAL A 42 -4.30 17.91 9.51
C VAL A 42 -4.48 17.38 10.93
N ARG A 43 -5.33 16.38 11.08
CA ARG A 43 -5.50 15.65 12.34
C ARG A 43 -4.73 14.33 12.27
N HIS A 44 -3.75 14.16 13.17
CA HIS A 44 -3.09 12.88 13.39
C HIS A 44 -4.08 11.93 14.09
N SER A 45 -4.54 10.89 13.41
CA SER A 45 -5.64 10.04 13.86
C SER A 45 -5.20 8.67 14.37
N GLY A 46 -3.94 8.31 14.17
CA GLY A 46 -3.37 7.06 14.66
C GLY A 46 -1.86 7.08 14.64
N THR A 47 -1.24 6.57 15.70
CA THR A 47 0.20 6.39 15.84
C THR A 47 0.58 4.96 15.47
N GLY A 48 1.79 4.79 14.92
CA GLY A 48 2.36 3.48 14.64
C GLY A 48 3.83 3.60 14.28
N ALA A 49 4.51 2.47 14.16
CA ALA A 49 5.91 2.46 13.78
C ALA A 49 6.11 2.89 12.33
N THR A 50 7.25 3.53 12.07
CA THR A 50 7.79 3.76 10.74
C THR A 50 8.92 2.77 10.52
N THR A 51 8.75 1.85 9.58
CA THR A 51 9.77 0.87 9.25
C THR A 51 10.54 1.34 8.02
N ILE A 52 11.86 1.41 8.12
CA ILE A 52 12.75 1.82 7.03
C ILE A 52 13.74 0.72 6.69
N GLY A 53 14.26 0.75 5.48
CA GLY A 53 15.28 -0.20 5.02
C GLY A 53 15.92 0.24 3.71
N SER A 54 16.71 -0.65 3.14
CA SER A 54 17.42 -0.43 1.89
C SER A 54 17.48 -1.73 1.09
N ASN A 55 17.54 -1.62 -0.24
CA ASN A 55 17.83 -2.75 -1.12
C ASN A 55 19.31 -3.19 -1.10
N LEU A 56 20.13 -2.57 -0.28
CA LEU A 56 21.51 -2.96 -0.03
C LEU A 56 21.61 -3.66 1.32
N LYS A 57 22.36 -4.76 1.41
CA LYS A 57 22.59 -5.50 2.66
C LYS A 57 23.14 -4.62 3.79
N GLU A 58 23.99 -3.67 3.42
CA GLU A 58 24.58 -2.72 4.36
C GLU A 58 24.39 -1.31 3.80
N ASN A 59 23.72 -0.46 4.55
CA ASN A 59 23.58 0.96 4.25
C ASN A 59 23.72 1.77 5.53
N SER A 60 24.90 2.34 5.74
CA SER A 60 25.23 3.15 6.92
C SER A 60 24.31 4.37 7.11
N ASN A 61 23.63 4.81 6.05
CA ASN A 61 22.69 5.92 6.11
C ASN A 61 21.40 5.58 6.86
N LEU A 62 21.05 4.29 6.99
CA LEU A 62 19.85 3.87 7.73
C LEU A 62 19.86 4.32 9.17
N GLN A 63 20.99 4.13 9.87
CA GLN A 63 21.10 4.55 11.27
C GLN A 63 21.03 6.08 11.42
N ILE A 64 21.59 6.83 10.47
CA ILE A 64 21.53 8.30 10.49
C ILE A 64 20.06 8.76 10.37
N ILE A 65 19.31 8.18 9.44
CA ILE A 65 17.90 8.53 9.24
C ILE A 65 17.03 8.03 10.39
N SER A 66 17.29 6.84 10.94
CA SER A 66 16.59 6.34 12.12
C SER A 66 16.72 7.32 13.28
N ASN A 67 17.94 7.71 13.63
CA ASN A 67 18.20 8.66 14.71
C ASN A 67 17.48 10.00 14.51
N LEU A 68 17.53 10.56 13.29
CA LEU A 68 16.85 11.82 12.98
C LEU A 68 15.32 11.72 13.12
N LEU A 69 14.74 10.61 12.72
CA LEU A 69 13.30 10.38 12.87
C LEU A 69 12.92 10.16 14.35
N GLU A 70 13.72 9.41 15.12
CA GLU A 70 13.52 9.19 16.55
C GLU A 70 13.63 10.49 17.36
N GLU A 71 14.63 11.33 17.06
CA GLU A 71 14.76 12.68 17.64
C GLU A 71 13.55 13.57 17.29
N SER A 72 12.88 13.30 16.16
CA SER A 72 11.66 13.97 15.75
C SER A 72 10.38 13.36 16.35
N GLY A 73 10.51 12.34 17.22
CA GLY A 73 9.39 11.73 17.94
C GLY A 73 8.72 10.57 17.23
N PHE A 74 9.32 10.01 16.17
CA PHE A 74 8.79 8.82 15.50
C PHE A 74 9.35 7.55 16.14
N ALA A 75 8.52 6.51 16.28
CA ALA A 75 9.00 5.16 16.55
C ALA A 75 9.51 4.56 15.23
N VAL A 76 10.80 4.21 15.18
CA VAL A 76 11.45 3.72 13.97
C VAL A 76 11.94 2.28 14.16
N GLU A 77 11.76 1.48 13.13
CA GLU A 77 12.29 0.13 13.02
C GLU A 77 13.13 0.04 11.75
N ILE A 78 14.34 -0.51 11.84
CA ILE A 78 15.16 -0.82 10.67
C ILE A 78 14.91 -2.28 10.29
N SER A 79 14.53 -2.52 9.05
CA SER A 79 14.28 -3.86 8.53
C SER A 79 15.38 -4.30 7.57
N ASP A 80 15.83 -5.54 7.74
CA ASP A 80 16.75 -6.20 6.82
C ASP A 80 16.04 -6.72 5.56
N ASP A 81 14.70 -6.83 5.60
CA ASP A 81 13.84 -7.23 4.48
C ASP A 81 12.69 -6.22 4.30
N ILE A 82 13.04 -5.03 3.89
CA ILE A 82 12.06 -3.94 3.70
C ILE A 82 11.10 -4.22 2.55
N GLN A 83 11.52 -4.97 1.52
CA GLN A 83 10.65 -5.32 0.40
C GLN A 83 9.49 -6.19 0.88
N ARG A 84 9.75 -7.16 1.75
CA ARG A 84 8.70 -7.99 2.34
C ARG A 84 7.68 -7.15 3.13
N ILE A 85 8.14 -6.14 3.86
CA ILE A 85 7.26 -5.23 4.61
C ILE A 85 6.39 -4.40 3.66
N ILE A 86 6.97 -3.87 2.57
CA ILE A 86 6.25 -3.10 1.55
C ILE A 86 5.20 -3.96 0.86
N TRP A 87 5.57 -5.18 0.43
CA TRP A 87 4.64 -6.12 -0.19
C TRP A 87 3.51 -6.54 0.76
N SER A 88 3.82 -6.83 2.03
CA SER A 88 2.79 -7.15 3.04
C SER A 88 1.74 -6.06 3.17
N LYS A 89 2.16 -4.80 3.23
CA LYS A 89 1.23 -3.66 3.27
C LYS A 89 0.45 -3.52 1.95
N LEU A 90 1.10 -3.79 0.83
CA LEU A 90 0.47 -3.70 -0.49
C LEU A 90 -0.64 -4.73 -0.65
N PHE A 91 -0.46 -5.98 -0.21
CA PHE A 91 -1.51 -7.01 -0.24
C PHE A 91 -2.78 -6.58 0.53
N VAL A 92 -2.60 -5.98 1.69
CA VAL A 92 -3.71 -5.42 2.48
C VAL A 92 -4.41 -4.31 1.69
N ASN A 93 -3.65 -3.36 1.17
CA ASN A 93 -4.21 -2.21 0.49
C ASN A 93 -4.92 -2.58 -0.82
N LEU A 94 -4.32 -3.45 -1.66
CA LEU A 94 -4.89 -3.78 -2.97
C LEU A 94 -6.23 -4.51 -2.87
N SER A 95 -6.44 -5.29 -1.82
CA SER A 95 -7.67 -6.05 -1.61
C SER A 95 -8.72 -5.24 -0.83
N ILE A 96 -8.36 -4.72 0.34
CA ILE A 96 -9.30 -4.06 1.25
C ILE A 96 -9.70 -2.68 0.72
N ASN A 97 -8.72 -1.87 0.29
CA ASN A 97 -9.01 -0.48 -0.06
C ASN A 97 -9.91 -0.38 -1.28
N THR A 98 -9.65 -1.19 -2.30
CA THR A 98 -10.44 -1.16 -3.54
C THR A 98 -11.84 -1.68 -3.36
N PHE A 99 -12.02 -2.81 -2.67
CA PHE A 99 -13.36 -3.33 -2.38
C PHE A 99 -14.19 -2.32 -1.58
N THR A 100 -13.62 -1.82 -0.48
CA THR A 100 -14.36 -0.89 0.40
C THR A 100 -14.61 0.47 -0.26
N ALA A 101 -13.76 0.89 -1.20
CA ALA A 101 -13.99 2.09 -2.01
C ALA A 101 -15.17 1.91 -2.99
N ILE A 102 -15.24 0.77 -3.66
CA ILE A 102 -16.33 0.45 -4.61
C ILE A 102 -17.67 0.31 -3.88
N THR A 103 -17.68 -0.44 -2.77
CA THR A 103 -18.90 -0.75 -2.03
C THR A 103 -19.29 0.28 -0.99
N ARG A 104 -18.38 1.22 -0.66
CA ARG A 104 -18.51 2.21 0.42
C ARG A 104 -18.82 1.55 1.77
N SER A 105 -18.28 0.37 1.99
CA SER A 105 -18.54 -0.44 3.18
C SER A 105 -17.38 -0.40 4.17
N PRO A 106 -17.60 -0.69 5.46
CA PRO A 106 -16.51 -0.80 6.42
C PRO A 106 -15.63 -2.02 6.13
N ILE A 107 -14.38 -1.99 6.61
CA ILE A 107 -13.37 -3.02 6.35
C ILE A 107 -13.85 -4.41 6.76
N ARG A 108 -14.55 -4.54 7.89
CA ARG A 108 -15.09 -5.81 8.38
C ARG A 108 -15.96 -6.54 7.36
N SER A 109 -16.66 -5.79 6.47
CA SER A 109 -17.54 -6.39 5.45
C SER A 109 -16.81 -7.34 4.49
N MET A 110 -15.47 -7.23 4.40
CA MET A 110 -14.66 -8.14 3.58
C MET A 110 -14.80 -9.61 4.03
N ILE A 111 -14.79 -9.85 5.33
CA ILE A 111 -14.82 -11.21 5.91
C ILE A 111 -16.23 -11.66 6.31
N ASP A 112 -17.17 -10.74 6.43
CA ASP A 112 -18.58 -11.05 6.71
C ASP A 112 -19.36 -11.43 5.44
N ASN A 113 -18.77 -11.28 4.24
CA ASN A 113 -19.40 -11.50 2.94
C ASN A 113 -18.49 -12.36 2.03
N HIS A 114 -18.93 -13.56 1.69
CA HIS A 114 -18.16 -14.50 0.88
C HIS A 114 -17.81 -13.95 -0.52
N TYR A 115 -18.70 -13.18 -1.16
CA TYR A 115 -18.38 -12.55 -2.45
C TYR A 115 -17.26 -11.51 -2.34
N ALA A 116 -17.20 -10.81 -1.20
CA ALA A 116 -16.11 -9.88 -0.92
C ALA A 116 -14.79 -10.62 -0.70
N TRP A 117 -14.84 -11.76 -0.01
CA TRP A 117 -13.67 -12.58 0.21
C TRP A 117 -13.16 -13.21 -1.10
N ASP A 118 -14.05 -13.78 -1.93
CA ASP A 118 -13.73 -14.29 -3.26
C ASP A 118 -13.08 -13.21 -4.15
N PHE A 119 -13.54 -11.96 -4.03
CA PHE A 119 -12.91 -10.82 -4.69
C PHE A 119 -11.47 -10.61 -4.20
N ALA A 120 -11.26 -10.59 -2.88
CA ALA A 120 -9.94 -10.42 -2.29
C ALA A 120 -8.97 -11.53 -2.71
N GLU A 121 -9.42 -12.79 -2.69
CA GLU A 121 -8.62 -13.95 -3.09
C GLU A 121 -8.08 -13.82 -4.52
N LYS A 122 -8.91 -13.40 -5.47
CA LYS A 122 -8.48 -13.22 -6.87
C LYS A 122 -7.41 -12.15 -7.01
N MET A 123 -7.58 -11.03 -6.31
CA MET A 123 -6.63 -9.92 -6.34
C MET A 123 -5.29 -10.31 -5.71
N ILE A 124 -5.35 -10.99 -4.57
CA ILE A 124 -4.18 -11.46 -3.82
C ILE A 124 -3.42 -12.52 -4.61
N CYS A 125 -4.11 -13.47 -5.25
CA CYS A 125 -3.48 -14.53 -6.04
C CYS A 125 -2.56 -13.93 -7.11
N GLU A 126 -3.07 -13.01 -7.93
CA GLU A 126 -2.25 -12.32 -8.93
C GLU A 126 -1.08 -11.56 -8.32
N ALA A 127 -1.31 -10.87 -7.20
CA ALA A 127 -0.28 -10.08 -6.55
C ALA A 127 0.82 -10.95 -5.91
N VAL A 128 0.48 -12.13 -5.40
CA VAL A 128 1.47 -13.12 -4.90
C VAL A 128 2.35 -13.61 -6.04
N ASP A 129 1.78 -13.96 -7.20
CA ASP A 129 2.54 -14.36 -8.38
C ASP A 129 3.49 -13.26 -8.86
N VAL A 130 3.05 -12.00 -8.79
CA VAL A 130 3.88 -10.85 -9.15
C VAL A 130 5.00 -10.62 -8.11
N ALA A 131 4.70 -10.76 -6.81
CA ALA A 131 5.71 -10.65 -5.75
C ALA A 131 6.79 -11.75 -5.87
N GLU A 132 6.37 -12.98 -6.18
CA GLU A 132 7.29 -14.10 -6.44
C GLU A 132 8.22 -13.81 -7.61
N ALA A 133 7.67 -13.30 -8.73
CA ALA A 133 8.46 -12.90 -9.90
C ALA A 133 9.38 -11.69 -9.60
N ASP A 134 9.03 -10.85 -8.66
CA ASP A 134 9.84 -9.72 -8.14
C ASP A 134 10.95 -10.17 -7.18
N GLY A 135 10.96 -11.44 -6.77
CA GLY A 135 11.94 -12.03 -5.86
C GLY A 135 11.58 -11.92 -4.38
N THR A 136 10.34 -11.55 -4.06
CA THR A 136 9.84 -11.49 -2.67
C THR A 136 8.82 -12.62 -2.45
N HIS A 137 9.23 -13.63 -1.69
CA HIS A 137 8.46 -14.88 -1.55
C HIS A 137 7.39 -14.78 -0.48
N PHE A 138 6.16 -15.17 -0.84
CA PHE A 138 5.03 -15.31 0.07
C PHE A 138 4.24 -16.58 -0.27
N SER A 139 3.75 -17.29 0.74
CA SER A 139 2.70 -18.26 0.48
C SER A 139 1.34 -17.56 0.38
N TYR A 140 0.50 -18.07 -0.52
CA TYR A 140 -0.86 -17.54 -0.70
C TYR A 140 -1.67 -17.53 0.61
N MET A 141 -1.60 -18.65 1.36
CA MET A 141 -2.32 -18.76 2.65
C MET A 141 -1.79 -17.80 3.71
N GLU A 142 -0.49 -17.53 3.72
CA GLU A 142 0.08 -16.52 4.62
C GLU A 142 -0.53 -15.15 4.36
N VAL A 143 -0.62 -14.75 3.10
CA VAL A 143 -1.18 -13.45 2.71
C VAL A 143 -2.66 -13.37 3.03
N LEU A 144 -3.44 -14.41 2.72
CA LEU A 144 -4.86 -14.46 3.06
C LEU A 144 -5.10 -14.33 4.56
N ASN A 145 -4.36 -15.08 5.38
CA ASN A 145 -4.48 -15.00 6.84
C ASN A 145 -4.12 -13.59 7.35
N MET A 146 -3.08 -12.99 6.82
CA MET A 146 -2.68 -11.62 7.18
C MET A 146 -3.79 -10.62 6.85
N VAL A 147 -4.36 -10.67 5.65
CA VAL A 147 -5.46 -9.79 5.24
C VAL A 147 -6.71 -10.02 6.10
N HIS A 148 -7.04 -11.28 6.41
CA HIS A 148 -8.15 -11.62 7.27
C HIS A 148 -8.02 -10.99 8.66
N HIS A 149 -6.86 -11.13 9.31
CA HIS A 149 -6.59 -10.51 10.62
C HIS A 149 -6.71 -8.99 10.58
N VAL A 150 -6.23 -8.34 9.53
CA VAL A 150 -6.40 -6.89 9.39
C VAL A 150 -7.88 -6.50 9.31
N CYS A 151 -8.71 -7.30 8.63
CA CYS A 151 -10.15 -7.07 8.56
C CYS A 151 -10.85 -7.27 9.93
N GLU A 152 -10.39 -8.24 10.72
CA GLU A 152 -10.89 -8.46 12.08
C GLU A 152 -10.58 -7.28 13.00
N ASP A 153 -9.31 -6.83 13.00
CA ASP A 153 -8.82 -5.77 13.87
C ASP A 153 -9.40 -4.39 13.52
N ALA A 154 -9.62 -4.14 12.22
CA ALA A 154 -10.13 -2.85 11.76
C ALA A 154 -11.62 -2.60 12.12
N GLY A 155 -12.40 -3.65 12.38
CA GLY A 155 -13.78 -3.56 12.78
C GLY A 155 -14.63 -2.71 11.82
N LYS A 156 -15.28 -1.67 12.35
CA LYS A 156 -16.14 -0.74 11.58
C LYS A 156 -15.37 0.41 10.92
N GLY A 157 -14.04 0.35 10.90
CA GLY A 157 -13.20 1.35 10.25
C GLY A 157 -13.38 1.37 8.73
N TYR A 158 -13.10 2.51 8.11
CA TYR A 158 -13.10 2.70 6.66
C TYR A 158 -11.67 2.84 6.15
N SER A 159 -11.39 2.27 4.99
CA SER A 159 -10.07 2.43 4.35
C SER A 159 -9.85 3.87 3.87
N SER A 160 -8.59 4.24 3.65
CA SER A 160 -8.24 5.56 3.10
C SER A 160 -8.88 5.78 1.73
N MET A 161 -8.80 4.80 0.84
CA MET A 161 -9.38 4.90 -0.50
C MET A 161 -10.91 5.01 -0.47
N SER A 162 -11.58 4.31 0.46
CA SER A 162 -13.03 4.47 0.65
C SER A 162 -13.38 5.90 1.09
N GLN A 163 -12.58 6.49 1.97
CA GLN A 163 -12.76 7.89 2.37
C GLN A 163 -12.51 8.86 1.21
N ASP A 164 -11.53 8.59 0.34
CA ASP A 164 -11.28 9.42 -0.84
C ASP A 164 -12.47 9.37 -1.80
N VAL A 165 -12.98 8.18 -2.12
CA VAL A 165 -14.15 8.01 -2.99
C VAL A 165 -15.39 8.69 -2.40
N MET A 166 -15.65 8.52 -1.10
CA MET A 166 -16.79 9.18 -0.43
C MET A 166 -16.70 10.71 -0.46
N ASN A 167 -15.48 11.26 -0.49
CA ASN A 167 -15.24 12.70 -0.57
C ASN A 167 -14.94 13.20 -2.00
N CYS A 168 -15.19 12.39 -3.04
CA CYS A 168 -14.91 12.71 -4.44
C CYS A 168 -13.45 13.19 -4.67
N ARG A 169 -12.50 12.55 -3.99
CA ARG A 169 -11.06 12.82 -4.12
C ARG A 169 -10.41 11.78 -5.01
N LYS A 170 -9.32 12.19 -5.66
CA LYS A 170 -8.46 11.24 -6.38
C LYS A 170 -7.85 10.24 -5.40
N THR A 171 -7.85 8.95 -5.79
CA THR A 171 -7.34 7.86 -4.98
C THR A 171 -5.88 7.53 -5.29
N GLU A 172 -5.29 6.62 -4.50
CA GLU A 172 -3.96 6.06 -4.75
C GLU A 172 -4.00 4.78 -5.61
N ILE A 173 -5.05 4.55 -6.41
CA ILE A 173 -5.23 3.30 -7.18
C ILE A 173 -4.02 2.97 -8.05
N ASP A 174 -3.41 3.96 -8.68
CA ASP A 174 -2.23 3.77 -9.54
C ASP A 174 -1.01 3.29 -8.76
N ALA A 175 -0.84 3.76 -7.52
CA ALA A 175 0.27 3.35 -6.66
C ALA A 175 0.03 2.00 -5.97
N ILE A 176 -1.21 1.53 -5.92
CA ILE A 176 -1.62 0.28 -5.26
C ILE A 176 -1.81 -0.83 -6.32
N ASN A 177 -3.00 -0.98 -6.88
CA ASN A 177 -3.26 -2.02 -7.88
C ASN A 177 -2.58 -1.73 -9.22
N GLY A 178 -2.45 -0.45 -9.58
CA GLY A 178 -1.67 -0.02 -10.75
C GLY A 178 -0.21 -0.45 -10.67
N ALA A 179 0.40 -0.40 -9.47
CA ALA A 179 1.76 -0.91 -9.27
C ALA A 179 1.85 -2.42 -9.54
N ILE A 180 0.84 -3.21 -9.13
CA ILE A 180 0.79 -4.65 -9.47
C ILE A 180 0.73 -4.84 -10.99
N VAL A 181 -0.12 -4.08 -11.69
CA VAL A 181 -0.25 -4.17 -13.15
C VAL A 181 1.05 -3.79 -13.87
N GLU A 182 1.75 -2.78 -13.38
CA GLU A 182 3.07 -2.37 -13.93
C GLU A 182 4.13 -3.45 -13.72
N GLN A 183 4.22 -4.00 -12.49
CA GLN A 183 5.18 -5.08 -12.18
C GLN A 183 4.85 -6.36 -12.96
N ALA A 184 3.56 -6.73 -13.05
CA ALA A 184 3.09 -7.87 -13.82
C ALA A 184 3.55 -7.80 -15.29
N LYS A 185 3.45 -6.63 -15.92
CA LYS A 185 3.98 -6.39 -17.27
C LYS A 185 5.49 -6.58 -17.34
N LEU A 186 6.23 -6.05 -16.35
CA LEU A 186 7.69 -6.14 -16.30
C LEU A 186 8.17 -7.60 -16.25
N TYR A 187 7.46 -8.44 -15.49
CA TYR A 187 7.81 -9.85 -15.28
C TYR A 187 7.03 -10.82 -16.19
N ASN A 188 6.18 -10.31 -17.09
CA ASN A 188 5.32 -11.12 -17.95
C ASN A 188 4.41 -12.08 -17.16
N VAL A 189 3.84 -11.59 -16.05
CA VAL A 189 2.84 -12.27 -15.21
C VAL A 189 1.46 -11.70 -15.56
N ALA A 190 0.42 -12.52 -15.52
CA ALA A 190 -0.95 -12.07 -15.76
C ALA A 190 -1.54 -11.43 -14.49
N ALA A 191 -2.19 -10.25 -14.65
CA ALA A 191 -2.90 -9.58 -13.56
C ALA A 191 -4.21 -8.92 -14.04
N PRO A 192 -5.13 -9.70 -14.66
CA PRO A 192 -6.36 -9.17 -15.23
C PRO A 192 -7.32 -8.60 -14.19
N TYR A 193 -7.43 -9.19 -13.00
CA TYR A 193 -8.32 -8.69 -11.95
C TYR A 193 -7.82 -7.36 -11.39
N ASN A 194 -6.52 -7.25 -11.08
CA ASN A 194 -5.93 -5.98 -10.64
C ASN A 194 -6.12 -4.90 -11.71
N ARG A 195 -5.96 -5.24 -12.99
CA ARG A 195 -6.20 -4.31 -14.09
C ARG A 195 -7.65 -3.85 -14.17
N LEU A 196 -8.61 -4.78 -14.10
CA LEU A 196 -10.03 -4.44 -14.10
C LEU A 196 -10.39 -3.48 -12.97
N ILE A 197 -9.83 -3.68 -11.79
CA ILE A 197 -10.09 -2.83 -10.63
C ILE A 197 -9.49 -1.43 -10.80
N VAL A 198 -8.32 -1.31 -11.39
CA VAL A 198 -7.74 0.01 -11.74
C VAL A 198 -8.70 0.77 -12.65
N ASP A 199 -9.16 0.13 -13.72
CA ASP A 199 -10.08 0.74 -14.68
C ASP A 199 -11.44 1.12 -14.03
N LEU A 200 -11.94 0.29 -13.10
CA LEU A 200 -13.19 0.57 -12.38
C LEU A 200 -13.05 1.76 -11.41
N ILE A 201 -11.97 1.84 -10.66
CA ILE A 201 -11.75 2.98 -9.75
C ILE A 201 -11.57 4.27 -10.55
N HIS A 202 -10.83 4.25 -11.66
CA HIS A 202 -10.75 5.42 -12.53
C HIS A 202 -12.11 5.84 -13.09
N ALA A 203 -12.97 4.87 -13.46
CA ALA A 203 -14.34 5.18 -13.90
C ALA A 203 -15.16 5.84 -12.77
N ILE A 204 -14.97 5.41 -11.51
CA ILE A 204 -15.60 6.05 -10.36
C ILE A 204 -15.07 7.49 -10.19
N GLU A 205 -13.75 7.71 -10.26
CA GLU A 205 -13.14 9.05 -10.17
C GLU A 205 -13.67 9.99 -11.26
N GLU A 206 -13.73 9.52 -12.50
CA GLU A 206 -14.29 10.28 -13.62
C GLU A 206 -15.79 10.60 -13.45
N SER A 207 -16.53 9.79 -12.68
CA SER A 207 -17.95 10.02 -12.42
C SER A 207 -18.23 11.17 -11.45
N TYR A 208 -17.22 11.63 -10.66
CA TYR A 208 -17.40 12.71 -9.69
C TYR A 208 -17.94 14.01 -10.31
N LYS A 209 -17.61 14.28 -11.57
CA LYS A 209 -18.13 15.46 -12.30
C LYS A 209 -19.66 15.47 -12.45
N TYR A 210 -20.32 14.32 -12.30
CA TYR A 210 -21.78 14.19 -12.40
C TYR A 210 -22.49 14.20 -11.03
N GLN A 211 -21.71 14.23 -9.92
CA GLN A 211 -22.23 14.18 -8.55
C GLN A 211 -22.33 15.57 -7.90
N LYS A 212 -22.14 16.64 -8.67
CA LYS A 212 -22.20 18.05 -8.22
C LYS A 212 -23.61 18.59 -8.34
#